data_15be563f14e9cc36af9f4b3431aeeb86
#
_entry.id   15be563f14e9cc36af9f4b3431aeeb86
#
_cell.length_a   1.000
_cell.length_b   1.000
_cell.length_c   1.000
_cell.angle_alpha   90.00
_cell.angle_beta   90.00
_cell.angle_gamma   90.00
#
_symmetry.space_group_name_H-M   'P 1'
#
loop_
_entity.id
_entity.type
_entity.pdbx_description
1 polymer ?
#
loop_
_entity_poly.entity_id
_entity_poly.type
_entity_poly.pdbx_seq_one_letter_code
_entity_poly.pdbx_strand_id
1 'polypeptide(L)'
;MPKKILRPKLDEIVSNMWCLYGIFMVVYCSGHYHMVTSPSGAWYMVLPFACVSLLMYVHQNGLKLPKHSGLFLLFCIFTAAVSMLANFPSETIYSLVSVIVLFFTAFAISEQIEWNRFQKIYGDVMLVISVISLVLYLAVNVAKIQIPFSHECFIGTESYTGNYIFAYRTIYSIRNQGLFWEPGLFAAYLILALVLHILYESKISIVRVIVITFTIFTTQSSAGIILLIIVVLLLILRNSGEMGKIKQGMIVCLGTGICFLGLSQNEYLSAKWLGGIQGAIDKISGQSVNVVSRQNSPLINLKIFSNYPIFGAGYQNATNIYVNLRNSLGTVDSQTSTTTYHLAAIGIAGIVFSIVVL
;
A
#
# COMPACT_ATOMS: atom_id res chain seq x y z
N MET A 1 -1.22 -7.99 -48.14
CA MET A 1 -1.97 -8.55 -47.00
C MET A 1 -1.16 -8.82 -45.71
N PRO A 2 -0.18 -8.01 -45.28
CA PRO A 2 0.50 -8.25 -43.98
C PRO A 2 0.03 -7.35 -42.79
N LYS A 3 -0.93 -6.44 -42.98
CA LYS A 3 -1.30 -5.48 -41.93
C LYS A 3 -2.20 -6.01 -40.80
N LYS A 4 -2.82 -7.20 -40.95
CA LYS A 4 -3.78 -7.72 -39.96
C LYS A 4 -3.19 -8.48 -38.78
N ILE A 5 -1.95 -8.97 -38.89
CA ILE A 5 -1.31 -9.82 -37.85
C ILE A 5 -0.50 -8.99 -36.84
N LEU A 6 -0.06 -7.78 -37.22
CA LEU A 6 0.73 -6.91 -36.34
C LEU A 6 -0.13 -6.09 -35.36
N ARG A 7 -1.36 -5.72 -35.71
CA ARG A 7 -2.26 -4.93 -34.87
C ARG A 7 -2.59 -5.59 -33.50
N PRO A 8 -3.08 -6.85 -33.46
CA PRO A 8 -3.45 -7.45 -32.17
C PRO A 8 -2.27 -7.62 -31.20
N LYS A 9 -1.06 -7.84 -31.69
CA LYS A 9 0.16 -7.88 -30.85
C LYS A 9 0.52 -6.51 -30.31
N LEU A 10 0.35 -5.45 -31.10
CA LEU A 10 0.64 -4.09 -30.65
C LEU A 10 -0.39 -3.64 -29.59
N ASP A 11 -1.67 -3.91 -29.79
CA ASP A 11 -2.73 -3.59 -28.83
C ASP A 11 -2.52 -4.33 -27.50
N GLU A 12 -2.06 -5.56 -27.55
CA GLU A 12 -1.71 -6.34 -26.37
C GLU A 12 -0.51 -5.74 -25.61
N ILE A 13 0.54 -5.34 -26.33
CA ILE A 13 1.72 -4.68 -25.73
C ILE A 13 1.30 -3.38 -25.05
N VAL A 14 0.50 -2.55 -25.74
CA VAL A 14 0.02 -1.28 -25.21
C VAL A 14 -0.83 -1.49 -23.95
N SER A 15 -1.73 -2.47 -23.94
CA SER A 15 -2.55 -2.80 -22.77
C SER A 15 -1.70 -3.28 -21.59
N ASN A 16 -0.68 -4.11 -21.84
CA ASN A 16 0.27 -4.56 -20.79
C ASN A 16 1.07 -3.38 -20.23
N MET A 17 1.51 -2.45 -21.09
CA MET A 17 2.21 -1.24 -20.64
C MET A 17 1.32 -0.36 -19.75
N TRP A 18 0.03 -0.21 -20.08
CA TRP A 18 -0.92 0.50 -19.22
C TRP A 18 -1.09 -0.16 -17.86
N CYS A 19 -1.18 -1.48 -17.81
CA CYS A 19 -1.25 -2.21 -16.54
C CYS A 19 0.03 -2.01 -15.70
N LEU A 20 1.21 -2.17 -16.30
CA LEU A 20 2.49 -1.93 -15.62
C LEU A 20 2.61 -0.50 -15.10
N TYR A 21 2.22 0.47 -15.92
CA TYR A 21 2.21 1.87 -15.58
C TYR A 21 1.24 2.16 -14.41
N GLY A 22 0.02 1.61 -14.46
CA GLY A 22 -0.95 1.75 -13.38
C GLY A 22 -0.46 1.14 -12.07
N ILE A 23 0.16 -0.03 -12.11
CA ILE A 23 0.77 -0.67 -10.94
C ILE A 23 1.90 0.20 -10.38
N PHE A 24 2.79 0.72 -11.26
CA PHE A 24 3.84 1.63 -10.85
C PHE A 24 3.27 2.85 -10.14
N MET A 25 2.26 3.51 -10.71
CA MET A 25 1.64 4.69 -10.11
C MET A 25 0.98 4.39 -8.77
N VAL A 26 0.25 3.27 -8.67
CA VAL A 26 -0.38 2.85 -7.41
C VAL A 26 0.69 2.59 -6.35
N VAL A 27 1.70 1.81 -6.65
CA VAL A 27 2.80 1.48 -5.70
C VAL A 27 3.60 2.73 -5.34
N TYR A 28 3.96 3.54 -6.32
CA TYR A 28 4.79 4.73 -6.10
C TYR A 28 4.05 5.81 -5.30
N CYS A 29 2.83 6.17 -5.72
CA CYS A 29 2.09 7.26 -5.08
C CYS A 29 1.54 6.91 -3.69
N SER A 30 1.24 5.62 -3.43
CA SER A 30 0.59 5.23 -2.18
C SER A 30 1.53 4.71 -1.12
N GLY A 31 2.73 4.28 -1.47
CA GLY A 31 3.54 3.60 -0.49
C GLY A 31 5.04 3.58 -0.70
N HIS A 32 5.52 4.13 -1.79
CA HIS A 32 6.96 4.11 -2.05
C HIS A 32 7.72 4.97 -1.04
N TYR A 33 8.85 4.45 -0.59
CA TYR A 33 9.75 5.11 0.36
C TYR A 33 10.09 6.55 -0.04
N HIS A 34 10.38 6.80 -1.33
CA HIS A 34 10.75 8.12 -1.81
C HIS A 34 9.63 9.17 -1.70
N MET A 35 8.36 8.76 -1.81
CA MET A 35 7.23 9.69 -1.63
C MET A 35 7.17 10.29 -0.24
N VAL A 36 7.61 9.54 0.78
CA VAL A 36 7.56 9.97 2.18
C VAL A 36 8.84 10.70 2.59
N THR A 37 9.99 10.27 2.07
CA THR A 37 11.29 10.85 2.43
C THR A 37 11.65 12.12 1.66
N SER A 38 11.14 12.26 0.44
CA SER A 38 11.36 13.43 -0.42
C SER A 38 10.08 13.80 -1.18
N PRO A 39 9.04 14.31 -0.50
CA PRO A 39 7.75 14.60 -1.14
C PRO A 39 7.86 15.54 -2.34
N SER A 40 8.68 16.59 -2.24
CA SER A 40 8.92 17.54 -3.35
C SER A 40 9.60 16.85 -4.54
N GLY A 41 10.61 16.01 -4.29
CA GLY A 41 11.29 15.24 -5.33
C GLY A 41 10.38 14.20 -5.98
N ALA A 42 9.50 13.61 -5.21
CA ALA A 42 8.54 12.63 -5.71
C ALA A 42 7.57 13.21 -6.75
N TRP A 43 7.17 14.46 -6.60
CA TRP A 43 6.29 15.14 -7.56
C TRP A 43 6.93 15.35 -8.93
N TYR A 44 8.26 15.49 -9.01
CA TYR A 44 8.95 15.54 -10.30
C TYR A 44 8.78 14.25 -11.11
N MET A 45 8.52 13.11 -10.46
CA MET A 45 8.19 11.87 -11.15
C MET A 45 6.68 11.76 -11.43
N VAL A 46 5.82 12.12 -10.48
CA VAL A 46 4.36 12.00 -10.62
C VAL A 46 3.81 12.88 -11.72
N LEU A 47 4.24 14.15 -11.81
CA LEU A 47 3.69 15.12 -12.76
C LEU A 47 3.85 14.72 -14.23
N PRO A 48 5.04 14.32 -14.73
CA PRO A 48 5.18 13.87 -16.10
C PRO A 48 4.28 12.69 -16.44
N PHE A 49 4.20 11.73 -15.52
CA PHE A 49 3.33 10.57 -15.69
C PHE A 49 1.85 10.95 -15.68
N ALA A 50 1.44 11.85 -14.80
CA ALA A 50 0.07 12.39 -14.78
C ALA A 50 -0.28 13.06 -16.11
N CYS A 51 0.61 13.91 -16.63
CA CYS A 51 0.44 14.56 -17.94
C CYS A 51 0.29 13.54 -19.07
N VAL A 52 1.16 12.51 -19.10
CA VAL A 52 1.08 11.45 -20.11
C VAL A 52 -0.26 10.71 -20.01
N SER A 53 -0.71 10.35 -18.83
CA SER A 53 -2.00 9.67 -18.62
C SER A 53 -3.17 10.48 -19.14
N LEU A 54 -3.19 11.78 -18.84
CA LEU A 54 -4.25 12.69 -19.26
C LEU A 54 -4.24 12.91 -20.77
N LEU A 55 -3.06 13.13 -21.35
CA LEU A 55 -2.93 13.29 -22.81
C LEU A 55 -3.40 12.06 -23.57
N MET A 56 -3.02 10.87 -23.10
CA MET A 56 -3.44 9.61 -23.70
C MET A 56 -4.95 9.38 -23.54
N TYR A 57 -5.50 9.68 -22.35
CA TYR A 57 -6.94 9.59 -22.13
C TYR A 57 -7.71 10.50 -23.08
N VAL A 58 -7.30 11.77 -23.18
CA VAL A 58 -7.94 12.75 -24.09
C VAL A 58 -7.78 12.34 -25.56
N HIS A 59 -6.62 11.81 -25.95
CA HIS A 59 -6.39 11.32 -27.30
C HIS A 59 -7.33 10.17 -27.69
N GLN A 60 -7.61 9.25 -26.76
CA GLN A 60 -8.43 8.07 -27.04
C GLN A 60 -9.92 8.32 -26.86
N ASN A 61 -10.32 9.07 -25.85
CA ASN A 61 -11.72 9.24 -25.45
C ASN A 61 -12.25 10.66 -25.73
N GLY A 62 -11.40 11.58 -26.18
CA GLY A 62 -11.71 13.00 -26.22
C GLY A 62 -11.96 13.55 -24.82
N LEU A 63 -12.75 14.60 -24.71
CA LEU A 63 -13.16 15.19 -23.42
C LEU A 63 -14.42 14.52 -22.84
N LYS A 64 -14.79 13.33 -23.32
CA LYS A 64 -15.97 12.61 -22.84
C LYS A 64 -15.65 11.90 -21.52
N LEU A 65 -16.40 12.22 -20.48
CA LEU A 65 -16.34 11.54 -19.20
C LEU A 65 -17.40 10.41 -19.18
N PRO A 66 -17.03 9.17 -18.88
CA PRO A 66 -17.99 8.09 -18.63
C PRO A 66 -18.93 8.47 -17.48
N LYS A 67 -20.22 8.14 -17.60
CA LYS A 67 -21.22 8.64 -16.65
C LYS A 67 -20.94 8.30 -15.19
N HIS A 68 -20.59 7.07 -14.90
CA HIS A 68 -20.41 6.63 -13.49
C HIS A 68 -19.07 7.04 -12.89
N SER A 69 -17.97 6.70 -13.54
CA SER A 69 -16.62 7.06 -13.08
C SER A 69 -16.37 8.56 -13.15
N GLY A 70 -16.94 9.24 -14.17
CA GLY A 70 -16.88 10.69 -14.25
C GLY A 70 -17.65 11.41 -13.15
N LEU A 71 -18.83 10.93 -12.76
CA LEU A 71 -19.56 11.47 -11.60
C LEU A 71 -18.81 11.28 -10.29
N PHE A 72 -18.19 10.13 -10.10
CA PHE A 72 -17.35 9.87 -8.92
C PHE A 72 -16.13 10.80 -8.87
N LEU A 73 -15.45 10.98 -10.02
CA LEU A 73 -14.34 11.93 -10.13
C LEU A 73 -14.78 13.35 -9.79
N LEU A 74 -15.90 13.82 -10.35
CA LEU A 74 -16.44 15.15 -10.05
C LEU A 74 -16.81 15.30 -8.57
N PHE A 75 -17.38 14.26 -7.96
CA PHE A 75 -17.65 14.23 -6.52
C PHE A 75 -16.36 14.37 -5.70
N CYS A 76 -15.29 13.61 -6.02
CA CYS A 76 -14.00 13.70 -5.34
C CYS A 76 -13.37 15.10 -5.47
N ILE A 77 -13.42 15.71 -6.67
CA ILE A 77 -12.89 17.05 -6.90
C ILE A 77 -13.73 18.09 -6.14
N PHE A 78 -15.05 17.98 -6.20
CA PHE A 78 -15.96 18.89 -5.52
C PHE A 78 -15.73 18.86 -4.01
N THR A 79 -15.64 17.68 -3.39
CA THR A 79 -15.40 17.55 -1.96
C THR A 79 -14.05 18.08 -1.53
N ALA A 80 -12.99 17.87 -2.33
CA ALA A 80 -11.68 18.45 -2.09
C ALA A 80 -11.68 19.98 -2.17
N ALA A 81 -12.34 20.53 -3.18
CA ALA A 81 -12.46 21.99 -3.37
C ALA A 81 -13.26 22.64 -2.24
N VAL A 82 -14.39 22.05 -1.84
CA VAL A 82 -15.22 22.57 -0.77
C VAL A 82 -14.47 22.51 0.57
N SER A 83 -13.81 21.39 0.89
CA SER A 83 -13.01 21.26 2.11
C SER A 83 -11.89 22.32 2.15
N MET A 84 -11.22 22.57 1.05
CA MET A 84 -10.19 23.61 0.98
C MET A 84 -10.76 25.00 1.19
N LEU A 85 -11.85 25.35 0.49
CA LEU A 85 -12.47 26.69 0.60
C LEU A 85 -12.95 26.95 2.03
N ALA A 86 -13.54 25.93 2.68
CA ALA A 86 -14.02 26.05 4.05
C ALA A 86 -12.89 26.22 5.07
N ASN A 87 -11.69 25.78 4.76
CA ASN A 87 -10.54 25.78 5.67
C ASN A 87 -9.42 26.74 5.23
N PHE A 88 -9.69 27.64 4.28
CA PHE A 88 -8.72 28.66 3.89
C PHE A 88 -8.49 29.66 5.04
N PRO A 89 -7.23 30.10 5.32
CA PRO A 89 -5.98 29.87 4.59
C PRO A 89 -5.11 28.71 5.14
N SER A 90 -5.60 27.89 6.06
CA SER A 90 -4.82 26.78 6.63
C SER A 90 -4.46 25.69 5.60
N GLU A 91 -5.30 25.56 4.55
CA GLU A 91 -5.00 24.67 3.42
C GLU A 91 -4.32 25.44 2.29
N THR A 92 -3.32 24.82 1.66
CA THR A 92 -2.58 25.44 0.55
C THR A 92 -3.20 25.07 -0.79
N ILE A 93 -3.16 25.99 -1.76
CA ILE A 93 -3.55 25.73 -3.17
C ILE A 93 -2.77 24.52 -3.72
N TYR A 94 -1.53 24.34 -3.29
CA TYR A 94 -0.71 23.20 -3.67
C TYR A 94 -1.34 21.86 -3.26
N SER A 95 -1.89 21.75 -2.05
CA SER A 95 -2.57 20.54 -1.56
C SER A 95 -3.77 20.19 -2.45
N LEU A 96 -4.58 21.18 -2.83
CA LEU A 96 -5.73 20.98 -3.72
C LEU A 96 -5.31 20.51 -5.10
N VAL A 97 -4.34 21.20 -5.71
CA VAL A 97 -3.83 20.85 -7.05
C VAL A 97 -3.27 19.41 -7.03
N SER A 98 -2.53 19.06 -6.00
CA SER A 98 -1.98 17.71 -5.83
C SER A 98 -3.07 16.63 -5.79
N VAL A 99 -4.11 16.86 -5.00
CA VAL A 99 -5.25 15.93 -4.87
C VAL A 99 -5.99 15.80 -6.21
N ILE A 100 -6.27 16.92 -6.88
CA ILE A 100 -6.94 16.92 -8.18
C ILE A 100 -6.12 16.16 -9.22
N VAL A 101 -4.81 16.41 -9.31
CA VAL A 101 -3.91 15.74 -10.24
C VAL A 101 -3.91 14.23 -9.99
N LEU A 102 -3.84 13.79 -8.74
CA LEU A 102 -3.86 12.37 -8.40
C LEU A 102 -5.20 11.71 -8.77
N PHE A 103 -6.34 12.36 -8.49
CA PHE A 103 -7.66 11.82 -8.86
C PHE A 103 -7.83 11.71 -10.37
N PHE A 104 -7.46 12.74 -11.13
CA PHE A 104 -7.50 12.67 -12.59
C PHE A 104 -6.57 11.60 -13.16
N THR A 105 -5.36 11.47 -12.59
CA THR A 105 -4.41 10.43 -13.00
C THR A 105 -4.95 9.04 -12.73
N ALA A 106 -5.47 8.80 -11.54
CA ALA A 106 -6.08 7.52 -11.18
C ALA A 106 -7.26 7.19 -12.08
N PHE A 107 -8.13 8.16 -12.34
CA PHE A 107 -9.24 8.03 -13.28
C PHE A 107 -8.76 7.69 -14.69
N ALA A 108 -7.83 8.48 -15.25
CA ALA A 108 -7.32 8.29 -16.60
C ALA A 108 -6.67 6.91 -16.78
N ILE A 109 -5.95 6.43 -15.77
CA ILE A 109 -5.32 5.11 -15.78
C ILE A 109 -6.38 4.01 -15.68
N SER A 110 -7.37 4.15 -14.78
CA SER A 110 -8.40 3.13 -14.57
C SER A 110 -9.24 2.85 -15.82
N GLU A 111 -9.50 3.87 -16.61
CA GLU A 111 -10.24 3.72 -17.88
C GLU A 111 -9.43 3.03 -19.00
N GLN A 112 -8.10 2.93 -18.84
CA GLN A 112 -7.21 2.29 -19.82
C GLN A 112 -6.85 0.84 -19.43
N ILE A 113 -7.13 0.45 -18.20
CA ILE A 113 -6.70 -0.84 -17.65
C ILE A 113 -7.78 -1.90 -17.87
N GLU A 114 -7.41 -2.98 -18.52
CA GLU A 114 -8.21 -4.19 -18.58
C GLU A 114 -8.02 -5.01 -17.28
N TRP A 115 -9.09 -5.18 -16.48
CA TRP A 115 -9.04 -5.77 -15.16
C TRP A 115 -8.38 -7.16 -15.10
N ASN A 116 -8.71 -8.06 -16.02
CA ASN A 116 -8.15 -9.42 -16.05
C ASN A 116 -6.63 -9.42 -16.30
N ARG A 117 -6.15 -8.50 -17.14
CA ARG A 117 -4.72 -8.32 -17.39
C ARG A 117 -4.02 -7.70 -16.20
N PHE A 118 -4.64 -6.68 -15.61
CA PHE A 118 -4.10 -6.02 -14.42
C PHE A 118 -3.82 -7.02 -13.30
N GLN A 119 -4.77 -7.90 -12.98
CA GLN A 119 -4.63 -8.90 -11.93
C GLN A 119 -3.40 -9.79 -12.14
N LYS A 120 -3.22 -10.30 -13.37
CA LYS A 120 -2.10 -11.16 -13.72
C LYS A 120 -0.77 -10.41 -13.61
N ILE A 121 -0.67 -9.23 -14.25
CA ILE A 121 0.56 -8.44 -14.26
C ILE A 121 0.88 -7.95 -12.85
N TYR A 122 -0.12 -7.57 -12.06
CA TYR A 122 0.06 -7.19 -10.66
C TYR A 122 0.70 -8.34 -9.84
N GLY A 123 0.17 -9.56 -9.99
CA GLY A 123 0.74 -10.73 -9.34
C GLY A 123 2.20 -11.00 -9.75
N ASP A 124 2.52 -10.84 -11.05
CA ASP A 124 3.88 -11.03 -11.57
C ASP A 124 4.84 -9.94 -11.03
N VAL A 125 4.42 -8.68 -11.05
CA VAL A 125 5.20 -7.56 -10.51
C VAL A 125 5.46 -7.75 -9.02
N MET A 126 4.43 -8.11 -8.24
CA MET A 126 4.59 -8.33 -6.81
C MET A 126 5.46 -9.54 -6.49
N LEU A 127 5.47 -10.58 -7.33
CA LEU A 127 6.42 -11.68 -7.23
C LEU A 127 7.86 -11.21 -7.44
N VAL A 128 8.11 -10.42 -8.48
CA VAL A 128 9.45 -9.86 -8.75
C VAL A 128 9.92 -8.97 -7.58
N ILE A 129 9.05 -8.08 -7.10
CA ILE A 129 9.36 -7.23 -5.93
C ILE A 129 9.65 -8.10 -4.70
N SER A 130 8.90 -9.19 -4.49
CA SER A 130 9.13 -10.13 -3.39
C SER A 130 10.52 -10.77 -3.45
N VAL A 131 10.90 -11.29 -4.63
CA VAL A 131 12.21 -11.94 -4.81
C VAL A 131 13.34 -10.93 -4.56
N ILE A 132 13.26 -9.75 -5.18
CA ILE A 132 14.26 -8.69 -4.99
C ILE A 132 14.35 -8.30 -3.51
N SER A 133 13.22 -8.09 -2.87
CA SER A 133 13.19 -7.67 -1.46
C SER A 133 13.75 -8.73 -0.52
N LEU A 134 13.51 -10.03 -0.79
CA LEU A 134 14.08 -11.12 -0.01
C LEU A 134 15.61 -11.19 -0.15
N VAL A 135 16.11 -11.08 -1.37
CA VAL A 135 17.56 -11.09 -1.62
C VAL A 135 18.24 -9.91 -0.89
N LEU A 136 17.69 -8.71 -1.03
CA LEU A 136 18.24 -7.52 -0.38
C LEU A 136 18.06 -7.56 1.15
N TYR A 137 16.94 -8.08 1.64
CA TYR A 137 16.70 -8.31 3.06
C TYR A 137 17.76 -9.25 3.66
N LEU A 138 18.06 -10.36 3.00
CA LEU A 138 19.09 -11.31 3.44
C LEU A 138 20.50 -10.68 3.34
N ALA A 139 20.77 -9.94 2.28
CA ALA A 139 22.05 -9.23 2.12
C ALA A 139 22.31 -8.25 3.28
N VAL A 140 21.30 -7.46 3.66
CA VAL A 140 21.45 -6.47 4.74
C VAL A 140 21.48 -7.14 6.12
N ASN A 141 20.57 -8.08 6.39
CA ASN A 141 20.38 -8.59 7.74
C ASN A 141 21.29 -9.76 8.09
N VAL A 142 21.63 -10.62 7.13
CA VAL A 142 22.49 -11.79 7.32
C VAL A 142 23.91 -11.49 6.90
N ALA A 143 24.11 -11.04 5.67
CA ALA A 143 25.45 -10.80 5.14
C ALA A 143 26.02 -9.42 5.54
N LYS A 144 25.23 -8.55 6.17
CA LYS A 144 25.64 -7.19 6.61
C LYS A 144 26.17 -6.32 5.47
N ILE A 145 25.69 -6.57 4.25
CA ILE A 145 26.09 -5.81 3.06
C ILE A 145 25.27 -4.51 3.01
N GLN A 146 25.96 -3.40 2.81
CA GLN A 146 25.29 -2.12 2.54
C GLN A 146 24.73 -2.10 1.12
N ILE A 147 23.52 -1.58 0.96
CA ILE A 147 22.88 -1.49 -0.35
C ILE A 147 23.55 -0.36 -1.13
N PRO A 148 24.01 -0.62 -2.35
CA PRO A 148 24.60 0.42 -3.19
C PRO A 148 23.63 1.56 -3.47
N PHE A 149 24.15 2.79 -3.57
CA PHE A 149 23.35 4.00 -3.85
C PHE A 149 22.22 4.26 -2.84
N SER A 150 22.32 3.74 -1.62
CA SER A 150 21.38 4.06 -0.56
C SER A 150 21.73 5.40 0.09
N HIS A 151 20.68 6.14 0.47
CA HIS A 151 20.79 7.40 1.19
C HIS A 151 20.09 7.26 2.54
N GLU A 152 20.69 7.90 3.55
CA GLU A 152 20.02 8.06 4.84
C GLU A 152 19.09 9.28 4.79
N CYS A 153 17.91 9.11 5.36
CA CYS A 153 16.96 10.18 5.53
C CYS A 153 16.17 10.00 6.83
N PHE A 154 15.58 11.07 7.31
CA PHE A 154 14.82 11.09 8.54
C PHE A 154 13.35 11.38 8.24
N ILE A 155 12.45 10.61 8.84
CA ILE A 155 11.02 10.86 8.87
C ILE A 155 10.65 11.02 10.35
N GLY A 156 10.47 12.27 10.79
CA GLY A 156 10.34 12.56 12.21
C GLY A 156 11.62 12.20 12.98
N THR A 157 11.51 11.32 13.95
CA THR A 157 12.63 10.80 14.75
C THR A 157 13.23 9.51 14.22
N GLU A 158 12.69 8.95 13.16
CA GLU A 158 13.10 7.67 12.63
C GLU A 158 14.05 7.85 11.46
N SER A 159 15.19 7.14 11.49
CA SER A 159 16.15 7.10 10.39
C SER A 159 15.87 5.93 9.47
N TYR A 160 15.93 6.20 8.17
CA TYR A 160 15.76 5.23 7.10
C TYR A 160 16.97 5.25 6.20
N THR A 161 17.35 4.09 5.73
CA THR A 161 18.36 3.92 4.69
C THR A 161 17.72 3.21 3.51
N GLY A 162 17.85 3.76 2.32
CA GLY A 162 17.23 3.13 1.15
C GLY A 162 17.55 3.79 -0.17
N ASN A 163 17.13 3.12 -1.22
CA ASN A 163 17.13 3.60 -2.59
C ASN A 163 15.76 3.37 -3.25
N TYR A 164 15.62 3.56 -4.56
CA TYR A 164 14.34 3.37 -5.26
C TYR A 164 13.81 1.92 -5.28
N ILE A 165 14.65 0.92 -4.92
CA ILE A 165 14.31 -0.50 -5.03
C ILE A 165 14.07 -1.13 -3.67
N PHE A 166 14.78 -0.67 -2.64
CA PHE A 166 14.71 -1.24 -1.31
C PHE A 166 15.00 -0.18 -0.24
N ALA A 167 14.26 -0.25 0.85
CA ALA A 167 14.44 0.61 2.00
C ALA A 167 14.35 -0.20 3.29
N TYR A 168 14.97 0.30 4.35
CA TYR A 168 14.89 -0.27 5.69
C TYR A 168 15.12 0.81 6.74
N ARG A 169 14.56 0.61 7.94
CA ARG A 169 14.84 1.48 9.07
C ARG A 169 16.23 1.16 9.61
N THR A 170 17.06 2.17 9.76
CA THR A 170 18.46 2.01 10.19
C THR A 170 18.56 1.37 11.57
N ILE A 171 17.67 1.72 12.49
CA ILE A 171 17.66 1.22 13.88
C ILE A 171 16.99 -0.16 13.99
N TYR A 172 16.04 -0.48 13.09
CA TYR A 172 15.23 -1.70 13.11
C TYR A 172 15.35 -2.51 11.82
N SER A 173 16.57 -2.66 11.30
CA SER A 173 16.86 -3.25 9.99
C SER A 173 16.36 -4.68 9.73
N ILE A 174 15.57 -5.25 10.63
CA ILE A 174 15.17 -6.65 10.61
C ILE A 174 13.86 -6.87 9.86
N ARG A 175 13.05 -5.85 9.74
CA ARG A 175 11.75 -5.96 9.08
C ARG A 175 11.92 -5.66 7.58
N ASN A 176 11.46 -6.60 6.75
CA ASN A 176 11.43 -6.39 5.31
C ASN A 176 10.31 -5.42 4.94
N GLN A 177 10.65 -4.27 4.42
CA GLN A 177 9.68 -3.31 3.89
C GLN A 177 9.75 -3.15 2.37
N GLY A 178 10.67 -3.89 1.72
CA GLY A 178 10.85 -3.81 0.27
C GLY A 178 11.16 -2.38 -0.17
N LEU A 179 10.45 -1.91 -1.17
CA LEU A 179 10.53 -0.52 -1.66
C LEU A 179 9.55 0.43 -0.94
N PHE A 180 8.76 -0.09 0.02
CA PHE A 180 7.76 0.69 0.74
C PHE A 180 8.36 1.36 1.97
N TRP A 181 7.72 2.43 2.43
CA TRP A 181 8.16 3.14 3.64
C TRP A 181 7.78 2.40 4.93
N GLU A 182 6.83 1.45 4.86
CA GLU A 182 6.34 0.70 6.02
C GLU A 182 6.17 -0.78 5.68
N PRO A 183 6.67 -1.71 6.56
CA PRO A 183 6.52 -3.16 6.36
C PRO A 183 5.05 -3.62 6.30
N GLY A 184 4.17 -2.97 7.07
CA GLY A 184 2.74 -3.28 7.10
C GLY A 184 2.05 -3.01 5.77
N LEU A 185 2.44 -1.92 5.12
CA LEU A 185 1.94 -1.57 3.80
C LEU A 185 2.44 -2.56 2.74
N PHE A 186 3.72 -2.91 2.76
CA PHE A 186 4.25 -3.95 1.88
C PHE A 186 3.49 -5.27 2.03
N ALA A 187 3.23 -5.71 3.27
CA ALA A 187 2.42 -6.90 3.54
C ALA A 187 1.02 -6.80 2.92
N ALA A 188 0.35 -5.63 2.98
CA ALA A 188 -0.96 -5.44 2.40
C ALA A 188 -0.96 -5.62 0.86
N TYR A 189 0.05 -5.07 0.17
CA TYR A 189 0.21 -5.26 -1.27
C TYR A 189 0.46 -6.72 -1.64
N LEU A 190 1.27 -7.43 -0.84
CA LEU A 190 1.54 -8.86 -1.03
C LEU A 190 0.29 -9.72 -0.80
N ILE A 191 -0.50 -9.40 0.24
CA ILE A 191 -1.78 -10.06 0.51
C ILE A 191 -2.75 -9.86 -0.67
N LEU A 192 -2.86 -8.64 -1.19
CA LEU A 192 -3.69 -8.37 -2.36
C LEU A 192 -3.25 -9.23 -3.55
N ALA A 193 -1.95 -9.36 -3.80
CA ALA A 193 -1.42 -10.20 -4.87
C ALA A 193 -1.80 -11.69 -4.68
N LEU A 194 -1.74 -12.21 -3.44
CA LEU A 194 -2.17 -13.58 -3.13
C LEU A 194 -3.67 -13.76 -3.34
N VAL A 195 -4.48 -12.82 -2.86
CA VAL A 195 -5.95 -12.89 -3.00
C VAL A 195 -6.33 -12.88 -4.48
N LEU A 196 -5.78 -11.97 -5.27
CA LEU A 196 -6.04 -11.91 -6.71
C LEU A 196 -5.60 -13.20 -7.41
N HIS A 197 -4.41 -13.72 -7.09
CA HIS A 197 -3.93 -14.99 -7.63
C HIS A 197 -4.85 -16.16 -7.29
N ILE A 198 -5.30 -16.25 -6.04
CA ILE A 198 -6.18 -17.33 -5.57
C ILE A 198 -7.57 -17.24 -6.20
N LEU A 199 -8.15 -16.04 -6.28
CA LEU A 199 -9.54 -15.87 -6.71
C LEU A 199 -9.71 -15.94 -8.22
N TYR A 200 -8.78 -15.43 -8.99
CA TYR A 200 -8.98 -15.18 -10.41
C TYR A 200 -8.14 -16.07 -11.34
N GLU A 201 -7.02 -16.61 -10.89
CA GLU A 201 -6.24 -17.51 -11.75
C GLU A 201 -6.81 -18.94 -11.71
N SER A 202 -6.90 -19.56 -12.89
CA SER A 202 -7.39 -20.95 -13.04
C SER A 202 -6.41 -21.98 -12.45
N LYS A 203 -5.10 -21.66 -12.49
CA LYS A 203 -4.03 -22.51 -11.95
C LYS A 203 -3.23 -21.73 -10.92
N ILE A 204 -3.24 -22.22 -9.69
CA ILE A 204 -2.48 -21.63 -8.59
C ILE A 204 -1.02 -22.06 -8.70
N SER A 205 -0.12 -21.10 -8.86
CA SER A 205 1.33 -21.31 -8.81
C SER A 205 1.80 -21.45 -7.37
N ILE A 206 2.19 -22.66 -6.98
CA ILE A 206 2.70 -22.93 -5.62
C ILE A 206 3.96 -22.11 -5.33
N VAL A 207 4.86 -21.96 -6.30
CA VAL A 207 6.08 -21.18 -6.15
C VAL A 207 5.76 -19.72 -5.81
N ARG A 208 4.80 -19.12 -6.54
CA ARG A 208 4.34 -17.75 -6.27
C ARG A 208 3.79 -17.61 -4.85
N VAL A 209 2.93 -18.55 -4.44
CA VAL A 209 2.34 -18.54 -3.09
C VAL A 209 3.42 -18.66 -2.01
N ILE A 210 4.37 -19.60 -2.16
CA ILE A 210 5.48 -19.78 -1.20
C ILE A 210 6.33 -18.51 -1.09
N VAL A 211 6.78 -17.96 -2.23
CA VAL A 211 7.66 -16.78 -2.23
C VAL A 211 6.98 -15.57 -1.59
N ILE A 212 5.74 -15.28 -2.01
CA ILE A 212 5.00 -14.13 -1.46
C ILE A 212 4.70 -14.33 0.03
N THR A 213 4.24 -15.53 0.44
CA THR A 213 3.98 -15.85 1.84
C THR A 213 5.22 -15.69 2.70
N PHE A 214 6.36 -16.22 2.23
CA PHE A 214 7.62 -16.07 2.94
C PHE A 214 8.04 -14.59 3.05
N THR A 215 7.84 -13.81 1.99
CA THR A 215 8.09 -12.37 2.03
C THR A 215 7.21 -11.67 3.06
N ILE A 216 5.92 -12.02 3.17
CA ILE A 216 5.01 -11.48 4.20
C ILE A 216 5.55 -11.77 5.60
N PHE A 217 6.03 -12.99 5.87
CA PHE A 217 6.65 -13.30 7.15
C PHE A 217 7.86 -12.40 7.45
N THR A 218 8.73 -12.15 6.47
CA THR A 218 9.88 -11.27 6.68
C THR A 218 9.51 -9.82 6.97
N THR A 219 8.29 -9.38 6.64
CA THR A 219 7.80 -8.04 7.02
C THR A 219 7.57 -7.90 8.53
N GLN A 220 7.35 -9.00 9.24
CA GLN A 220 6.96 -9.02 10.67
C GLN A 220 5.76 -8.10 10.97
N SER A 221 4.85 -7.99 10.01
CA SER A 221 3.62 -7.22 10.17
C SER A 221 2.55 -8.09 10.83
N SER A 222 2.10 -7.71 12.03
CA SER A 222 1.02 -8.45 12.73
C SER A 222 -0.26 -8.51 11.89
N ALA A 223 -0.64 -7.40 11.26
CA ALA A 223 -1.79 -7.34 10.37
C ALA A 223 -1.58 -8.23 9.13
N GLY A 224 -0.38 -8.19 8.53
CA GLY A 224 -0.02 -9.06 7.41
C GLY A 224 -0.11 -10.54 7.76
N ILE A 225 0.35 -10.94 8.93
CA ILE A 225 0.28 -12.35 9.40
C ILE A 225 -1.18 -12.78 9.62
N ILE A 226 -2.01 -11.94 10.26
CA ILE A 226 -3.43 -12.24 10.48
C ILE A 226 -4.16 -12.40 9.14
N LEU A 227 -3.98 -11.45 8.22
CA LEU A 227 -4.58 -11.52 6.90
C LEU A 227 -4.09 -12.73 6.11
N LEU A 228 -2.81 -13.10 6.24
CA LEU A 228 -2.27 -14.29 5.61
C LEU A 228 -2.98 -15.56 6.09
N ILE A 229 -3.26 -15.69 7.39
CA ILE A 229 -4.03 -16.81 7.94
C ILE A 229 -5.42 -16.86 7.28
N ILE A 230 -6.10 -15.74 7.14
CA ILE A 230 -7.41 -15.67 6.46
C ILE A 230 -7.28 -16.11 5.01
N VAL A 231 -6.26 -15.67 4.29
CA VAL A 231 -6.01 -16.06 2.89
C VAL A 231 -5.75 -17.55 2.76
N VAL A 232 -4.97 -18.13 3.67
CA VAL A 232 -4.72 -19.59 3.71
C VAL A 232 -6.02 -20.36 3.98
N LEU A 233 -6.87 -19.89 4.90
CA LEU A 233 -8.18 -20.49 5.14
C LEU A 233 -9.08 -20.40 3.89
N LEU A 234 -9.12 -19.27 3.20
CA LEU A 234 -9.85 -19.13 1.94
C LEU A 234 -9.33 -20.08 0.86
N LEU A 235 -8.02 -20.27 0.77
CA LEU A 235 -7.40 -21.22 -0.15
C LEU A 235 -7.84 -22.67 0.15
N ILE A 236 -7.88 -23.05 1.43
CA ILE A 236 -8.34 -24.37 1.86
C ILE A 236 -9.82 -24.56 1.52
N LEU A 237 -10.67 -23.58 1.84
CA LEU A 237 -12.12 -23.62 1.59
C LEU A 237 -12.43 -23.70 0.08
N ARG A 238 -11.74 -22.93 -0.74
CA ARG A 238 -11.91 -22.98 -2.20
C ARG A 238 -11.59 -24.34 -2.78
N ASN A 239 -10.68 -25.06 -2.17
CA ASN A 239 -10.11 -26.30 -2.70
C ASN A 239 -10.66 -27.58 -2.04
N SER A 240 -11.69 -27.46 -1.17
CA SER A 240 -12.25 -28.56 -0.40
C SER A 240 -12.87 -29.70 -1.25
N GLY A 241 -13.11 -29.48 -2.54
CA GLY A 241 -13.66 -30.50 -3.44
C GLY A 241 -12.63 -31.45 -4.09
N GLU A 242 -11.34 -31.23 -3.94
CA GLU A 242 -10.30 -32.07 -4.57
C GLU A 242 -9.14 -32.31 -3.60
N MET A 243 -8.95 -33.59 -3.21
CA MET A 243 -7.90 -33.99 -2.26
C MET A 243 -6.47 -33.60 -2.67
N GLY A 244 -6.21 -33.37 -3.96
CA GLY A 244 -4.94 -32.87 -4.48
C GLY A 244 -4.61 -31.45 -4.07
N LYS A 245 -5.61 -30.63 -3.77
CA LYS A 245 -5.47 -29.21 -3.42
C LYS A 245 -5.32 -28.97 -1.93
N ILE A 246 -5.85 -29.87 -1.08
CA ILE A 246 -5.54 -29.89 0.36
C ILE A 246 -4.04 -30.15 0.55
N LYS A 247 -3.45 -31.07 -0.25
CA LYS A 247 -2.00 -31.30 -0.26
C LYS A 247 -1.22 -30.03 -0.63
N GLN A 248 -1.71 -29.20 -1.57
CA GLN A 248 -1.05 -27.94 -1.94
C GLN A 248 -1.06 -26.95 -0.79
N GLY A 249 -2.18 -26.78 -0.09
CA GLY A 249 -2.27 -25.95 1.10
C GLY A 249 -1.33 -26.42 2.22
N MET A 250 -1.25 -27.74 2.43
CA MET A 250 -0.32 -28.34 3.39
C MET A 250 1.15 -28.14 2.99
N ILE A 251 1.49 -28.25 1.70
CA ILE A 251 2.84 -27.99 1.18
C ILE A 251 3.22 -26.53 1.38
N VAL A 252 2.30 -25.60 1.14
CA VAL A 252 2.53 -24.18 1.40
C VAL A 252 2.78 -23.92 2.88
N CYS A 253 1.94 -24.46 3.77
CA CYS A 253 2.12 -24.34 5.22
C CYS A 253 3.42 -25.00 5.72
N LEU A 254 3.75 -26.18 5.20
CA LEU A 254 4.98 -26.88 5.53
C LEU A 254 6.21 -26.15 4.96
N GLY A 255 6.16 -25.71 3.71
CA GLY A 255 7.26 -24.98 3.08
C GLY A 255 7.58 -23.68 3.79
N THR A 256 6.54 -22.91 4.15
CA THR A 256 6.71 -21.69 4.94
C THR A 256 7.17 -21.97 6.36
N GLY A 257 6.69 -23.05 6.98
CA GLY A 257 7.16 -23.51 8.30
C GLY A 257 8.63 -23.94 8.28
N ILE A 258 9.08 -24.68 7.27
CA ILE A 258 10.48 -25.10 7.10
C ILE A 258 11.38 -23.89 6.87
N CYS A 259 10.98 -22.95 6.02
CA CYS A 259 11.71 -21.70 5.83
C CYS A 259 11.78 -20.90 7.12
N PHE A 260 10.71 -20.86 7.91
CA PHE A 260 10.69 -20.24 9.22
C PHE A 260 11.66 -20.90 10.20
N LEU A 261 11.65 -22.23 10.26
CA LEU A 261 12.57 -23.01 11.11
C LEU A 261 14.03 -22.84 10.65
N GLY A 262 14.31 -22.80 9.35
CA GLY A 262 15.64 -22.54 8.83
C GLY A 262 16.21 -21.17 9.25
N LEU A 263 15.36 -20.14 9.24
CA LEU A 263 15.74 -18.80 9.72
C LEU A 263 15.88 -18.77 11.26
N SER A 264 15.11 -19.59 11.98
CA SER A 264 15.17 -19.64 13.45
C SER A 264 16.46 -20.27 13.99
N GLN A 265 17.22 -20.98 13.16
CA GLN A 265 18.56 -21.51 13.50
C GLN A 265 19.60 -20.40 13.64
N ASN A 266 19.37 -19.22 13.11
CA ASN A 266 20.26 -18.07 13.32
C ASN A 266 19.82 -17.36 14.62
N GLU A 267 20.65 -17.41 15.67
CA GLU A 267 20.33 -16.83 17.00
C GLU A 267 19.91 -15.35 16.91
N TYR A 268 20.54 -14.57 16.04
CA TYR A 268 20.21 -13.16 15.83
C TYR A 268 18.84 -12.99 15.17
N LEU A 269 18.52 -13.80 14.18
CA LEU A 269 17.21 -13.76 13.51
C LEU A 269 16.14 -14.36 14.42
N SER A 270 16.40 -15.46 15.11
CA SER A 270 15.43 -16.11 15.99
C SER A 270 15.01 -15.23 17.16
N ALA A 271 15.96 -14.61 17.86
CA ALA A 271 15.65 -13.70 18.97
C ALA A 271 14.75 -12.53 18.52
N LYS A 272 14.97 -12.03 17.32
CA LYS A 272 14.20 -10.91 16.76
C LYS A 272 12.88 -11.33 16.11
N TRP A 273 12.80 -12.55 15.57
CA TRP A 273 11.53 -13.09 15.07
C TRP A 273 10.60 -13.45 16.22
N LEU A 274 11.11 -14.09 17.27
CA LEU A 274 10.36 -14.33 18.50
C LEU A 274 9.92 -13.04 19.16
N GLY A 275 10.79 -12.02 19.18
CA GLY A 275 10.43 -10.67 19.62
C GLY A 275 9.35 -10.02 18.74
N GLY A 276 9.37 -10.26 17.42
CA GLY A 276 8.33 -9.80 16.49
C GLY A 276 6.99 -10.49 16.71
N ILE A 277 6.99 -11.80 16.95
CA ILE A 277 5.78 -12.58 17.29
C ILE A 277 5.26 -12.16 18.66
N GLN A 278 6.14 -12.05 19.67
CA GLN A 278 5.75 -11.56 20.98
C GLN A 278 5.15 -10.15 20.89
N GLY A 279 5.78 -9.25 20.15
CA GLY A 279 5.22 -7.92 19.90
C GLY A 279 3.88 -7.92 19.15
N ALA A 280 3.59 -8.96 18.34
CA ALA A 280 2.28 -9.15 17.75
C ALA A 280 1.25 -9.64 18.78
N ILE A 281 1.65 -10.57 19.65
CA ILE A 281 0.83 -11.07 20.76
C ILE A 281 0.53 -9.93 21.73
N ASP A 282 1.53 -9.14 22.11
CA ASP A 282 1.39 -8.00 23.01
C ASP A 282 0.44 -6.93 22.42
N LYS A 283 0.44 -6.76 21.09
CA LYS A 283 -0.51 -5.90 20.40
C LYS A 283 -1.94 -6.44 20.44
N ILE A 284 -2.12 -7.74 20.28
CA ILE A 284 -3.43 -8.39 20.32
C ILE A 284 -3.97 -8.40 21.77
N SER A 285 -3.11 -8.63 22.76
CA SER A 285 -3.45 -8.63 24.19
C SER A 285 -3.61 -7.24 24.80
N GLY A 286 -3.35 -6.18 24.06
CA GLY A 286 -3.47 -4.79 24.53
C GLY A 286 -2.34 -4.30 25.44
N GLN A 287 -1.27 -5.08 25.59
CA GLN A 287 -0.16 -4.78 26.50
C GLN A 287 0.94 -3.86 25.91
N SER A 288 0.89 -3.53 24.61
CA SER A 288 1.90 -2.66 24.01
C SER A 288 1.47 -1.19 23.99
N VAL A 289 2.41 -0.30 24.26
CA VAL A 289 2.22 1.19 24.16
C VAL A 289 1.69 1.60 22.78
N ASN A 290 2.08 0.88 21.72
CA ASN A 290 1.60 1.12 20.35
C ASN A 290 0.11 0.76 20.13
N VAL A 291 -0.52 -0.03 21.00
CA VAL A 291 -1.95 -0.34 20.92
C VAL A 291 -2.77 0.83 21.43
N VAL A 292 -2.33 1.47 22.50
CA VAL A 292 -2.99 2.67 23.06
C VAL A 292 -3.04 3.75 21.98
N SER A 293 -1.95 3.94 21.21
CA SER A 293 -1.90 4.93 20.12
C SER A 293 -2.91 4.62 19.00
N ARG A 294 -3.04 3.36 18.61
CA ARG A 294 -3.99 2.94 17.56
C ARG A 294 -5.45 3.01 18.01
N GLN A 295 -5.72 2.84 19.31
CA GLN A 295 -7.06 3.00 19.88
C GLN A 295 -7.44 4.47 20.03
N ASN A 296 -6.51 5.33 20.41
CA ASN A 296 -6.76 6.75 20.62
C ASN A 296 -6.89 7.54 19.30
N SER A 297 -6.15 7.15 18.26
CA SER A 297 -6.18 7.85 16.97
C SER A 297 -7.58 7.97 16.36
N PRO A 298 -8.40 6.90 16.29
CA PRO A 298 -9.79 7.03 15.84
C PRO A 298 -10.63 7.96 16.71
N LEU A 299 -10.46 7.89 18.04
CA LEU A 299 -11.24 8.71 18.98
C LEU A 299 -10.92 10.21 18.84
N ILE A 300 -9.64 10.54 18.70
CA ILE A 300 -9.21 11.92 18.46
C ILE A 300 -9.77 12.44 17.14
N ASN A 301 -9.68 11.65 16.06
CA ASN A 301 -10.23 12.01 14.76
C ASN A 301 -11.76 12.19 14.80
N LEU A 302 -12.49 11.32 15.51
CA LEU A 302 -13.95 11.47 15.71
C LEU A 302 -14.30 12.71 16.51
N LYS A 303 -13.47 13.10 17.47
CA LYS A 303 -13.63 14.35 18.21
C LYS A 303 -13.40 15.56 17.29
N ILE A 304 -12.44 15.51 16.38
CA ILE A 304 -12.25 16.55 15.36
C ILE A 304 -13.48 16.58 14.43
N PHE A 305 -13.93 15.43 13.94
CA PHE A 305 -15.14 15.34 13.11
C PHE A 305 -16.37 15.91 13.79
N SER A 306 -16.58 15.66 15.09
CA SER A 306 -17.73 16.22 15.81
C SER A 306 -17.73 17.76 15.88
N ASN A 307 -16.54 18.38 15.81
CA ASN A 307 -16.42 19.85 15.77
C ASN A 307 -16.54 20.42 14.34
N TYR A 308 -16.24 19.62 13.32
CA TYR A 308 -16.25 20.00 11.89
C TYR A 308 -17.02 18.97 11.04
N PRO A 309 -18.34 18.74 11.30
CA PRO A 309 -19.02 17.57 10.73
C PRO A 309 -19.31 17.69 9.21
N ILE A 310 -19.54 18.87 8.68
CA ILE A 310 -20.00 19.06 7.30
C ILE A 310 -18.83 19.04 6.32
N PHE A 311 -17.88 19.95 6.49
CA PHE A 311 -16.77 20.14 5.53
C PHE A 311 -15.44 19.59 6.03
N GLY A 312 -15.40 19.08 7.27
CA GLY A 312 -14.16 18.68 7.94
C GLY A 312 -13.31 19.89 8.34
N ALA A 313 -12.17 19.60 8.96
CA ALA A 313 -11.21 20.61 9.39
C ALA A 313 -10.15 20.97 8.33
N GLY A 314 -10.15 20.30 7.16
CA GLY A 314 -9.07 20.34 6.19
C GLY A 314 -7.94 19.35 6.54
N TYR A 315 -7.20 18.87 5.55
CA TYR A 315 -6.16 17.85 5.77
C TYR A 315 -5.02 18.38 6.65
N GLN A 316 -4.52 19.57 6.37
CA GLN A 316 -3.43 20.17 7.13
C GLN A 316 -3.88 20.54 8.54
N ASN A 317 -5.04 21.19 8.65
CA ASN A 317 -5.55 21.66 9.94
C ASN A 317 -6.00 20.49 10.83
N ALA A 318 -6.62 19.44 10.28
CA ALA A 318 -6.96 18.24 11.02
C ALA A 318 -5.72 17.59 11.65
N THR A 319 -4.59 17.56 10.93
CA THR A 319 -3.32 17.07 11.45
C THR A 319 -2.81 17.96 12.60
N ASN A 320 -2.86 19.28 12.46
CA ASN A 320 -2.44 20.21 13.50
C ASN A 320 -3.31 20.08 14.77
N ILE A 321 -4.64 20.02 14.60
CA ILE A 321 -5.58 19.81 15.71
C ILE A 321 -5.33 18.46 16.39
N TYR A 322 -5.08 17.40 15.61
CA TYR A 322 -4.75 16.07 16.11
C TYR A 322 -3.51 16.11 17.01
N VAL A 323 -2.42 16.77 16.56
CA VAL A 323 -1.19 16.91 17.34
C VAL A 323 -1.44 17.68 18.64
N ASN A 324 -2.22 18.76 18.60
CA ASN A 324 -2.55 19.55 19.79
C ASN A 324 -3.38 18.74 20.80
N LEU A 325 -4.43 18.05 20.34
CA LEU A 325 -5.25 17.19 21.20
C LEU A 325 -4.46 16.03 21.80
N ARG A 326 -3.62 15.38 20.99
CA ARG A 326 -2.71 14.32 21.44
C ARG A 326 -1.79 14.83 22.57
N ASN A 327 -1.16 15.99 22.37
CA ASN A 327 -0.25 16.58 23.35
C ASN A 327 -0.98 16.94 24.66
N SER A 328 -2.22 17.46 24.56
CA SER A 328 -3.05 17.75 25.75
C SER A 328 -3.45 16.49 26.53
N LEU A 329 -3.50 15.33 25.87
CA LEU A 329 -3.76 14.04 26.50
C LEU A 329 -2.49 13.37 27.06
N GLY A 330 -1.31 14.00 26.91
CA GLY A 330 -0.03 13.45 27.36
C GLY A 330 0.41 12.18 26.63
N THR A 331 -0.14 11.92 25.42
CA THR A 331 0.18 10.74 24.64
C THR A 331 1.15 11.07 23.49
N VAL A 332 2.02 10.13 23.12
CA VAL A 332 3.01 10.30 22.03
C VAL A 332 2.53 9.56 20.78
N ASP A 333 1.23 9.53 20.57
CA ASP A 333 0.61 8.69 19.55
C ASP A 333 0.70 9.30 18.16
N SER A 334 1.03 8.47 17.15
CA SER A 334 0.95 8.86 15.74
C SER A 334 -0.47 8.66 15.19
N GLN A 335 -0.84 9.47 14.23
CA GLN A 335 -2.11 9.33 13.54
C GLN A 335 -2.09 8.06 12.68
N THR A 336 -2.89 7.06 13.06
CA THR A 336 -2.83 5.71 12.46
C THR A 336 -4.11 5.28 11.74
N SER A 337 -5.23 6.00 11.94
CA SER A 337 -6.53 5.65 11.35
C SER A 337 -6.83 6.50 10.13
N THR A 338 -6.61 5.96 8.94
CA THR A 338 -6.88 6.64 7.67
C THR A 338 -8.36 6.97 7.48
N THR A 339 -9.27 6.02 7.78
CA THR A 339 -10.72 6.21 7.62
C THR A 339 -11.26 7.35 8.47
N THR A 340 -10.96 7.34 9.77
CA THR A 340 -11.42 8.40 10.67
C THR A 340 -10.69 9.73 10.42
N TYR A 341 -9.49 9.69 9.85
CA TYR A 341 -8.79 10.88 9.40
C TYR A 341 -9.51 11.58 8.24
N HIS A 342 -10.01 10.82 7.26
CA HIS A 342 -10.82 11.41 6.20
C HIS A 342 -12.11 12.03 6.73
N LEU A 343 -12.74 11.42 7.75
CA LEU A 343 -13.87 12.06 8.43
C LEU A 343 -13.48 13.39 9.07
N ALA A 344 -12.35 13.42 9.78
CA ALA A 344 -11.85 14.65 10.40
C ALA A 344 -11.48 15.72 9.36
N ALA A 345 -10.88 15.31 8.22
CA ALA A 345 -10.35 16.21 7.21
C ALA A 345 -11.43 16.77 6.26
N ILE A 346 -12.37 15.94 5.79
CA ILE A 346 -13.37 16.33 4.78
C ILE A 346 -14.83 16.17 5.24
N GLY A 347 -15.04 15.93 6.52
CA GLY A 347 -16.37 15.87 7.11
C GLY A 347 -17.20 14.70 6.59
N ILE A 348 -18.52 14.91 6.44
CA ILE A 348 -19.47 13.88 6.00
C ILE A 348 -19.11 13.24 4.65
N ALA A 349 -18.44 13.98 3.76
CA ALA A 349 -17.94 13.46 2.50
C ALA A 349 -16.91 12.33 2.70
N GLY A 350 -16.20 12.32 3.82
CA GLY A 350 -15.28 11.26 4.21
C GLY A 350 -15.96 9.91 4.44
N ILE A 351 -17.26 9.89 4.78
CA ILE A 351 -18.06 8.65 4.88
C ILE A 351 -18.19 8.02 3.51
N VAL A 352 -18.61 8.81 2.52
CA VAL A 352 -18.80 8.33 1.14
C VAL A 352 -17.45 7.84 0.58
N PHE A 353 -16.39 8.63 0.78
CA PHE A 353 -15.04 8.25 0.36
C PHE A 353 -14.60 6.92 1.00
N SER A 354 -14.84 6.75 2.31
CA SER A 354 -14.48 5.53 3.03
C SER A 354 -15.27 4.31 2.58
N ILE A 355 -16.56 4.45 2.24
CA ILE A 355 -17.41 3.35 1.74
C ILE A 355 -16.98 2.92 0.32
N VAL A 356 -16.56 3.85 -0.51
CA VAL A 356 -16.16 3.54 -1.89
C VAL A 356 -14.76 2.93 -1.96
N VAL A 357 -13.89 3.25 -1.00
CA VAL A 357 -12.51 2.72 -0.92
C VAL A 357 -12.47 1.36 -0.21
N LEU A 358 -13.47 1.01 0.61
CA LEU A 358 -13.62 -0.31 1.22
C LEU A 358 -14.35 -1.28 0.28
#